data_bc96a444e1aa5fbc18485c4f9e9bc3e7
#
_entry.id   bc96a444e1aa5fbc18485c4f9e9bc3e7
#
_cell.length_a   1.000
_cell.length_b   1.000
_cell.length_c   1.000
_cell.angle_alpha   90.00
_cell.angle_beta   90.00
_cell.angle_gamma   90.00
#
_symmetry.space_group_name_H-M   'P 1'
#
loop_
_entity.id
_entity.type
_entity.pdbx_description
1 polymer ?
#
loop_
_entity_poly.entity_id
_entity_poly.type
_entity_poly.pdbx_seq_one_letter_code
_entity_poly.pdbx_strand_id
1 'polypeptide(L)'
;LMEGEVVLPKLENKGREWLEQIRLETMKNDDKVKARQRFRICPTTMRMMTCIMLCKVAETLIQKHGFQGAEKQLKQNPLLWKEMIVKTQTPTMLEAFNILADYQLDNALYFFRSRIEDAFSSKSYCGQTTYDRSRRGKNDSIFERLDVTFSFEQALQQSIAVKGANV
;
A
#
# COMPACT_ATOMS: atom_id res chain seq x y z
N LEU A 1 8.69 -16.23 18.33
CA LEU A 1 8.96 -15.46 17.12
C LEU A 1 8.91 -16.41 15.94
N MET A 2 8.06 -16.09 14.95
CA MET A 2 7.97 -16.87 13.71
C MET A 2 9.19 -16.54 12.85
N GLU A 3 10.21 -17.36 12.90
CA GLU A 3 11.41 -17.18 12.10
C GLU A 3 11.27 -17.85 10.73
N GLY A 4 11.69 -17.18 9.71
CA GLY A 4 11.89 -17.70 8.36
C GLY A 4 10.88 -17.19 7.31
N GLU A 5 11.38 -17.12 6.11
CA GLU A 5 10.64 -16.72 4.91
C GLU A 5 9.62 -17.78 4.47
N VAL A 6 8.47 -17.34 4.01
CA VAL A 6 7.45 -18.21 3.40
C VAL A 6 7.20 -17.73 1.98
N VAL A 7 7.41 -18.61 1.04
CA VAL A 7 7.12 -18.35 -0.38
C VAL A 7 5.69 -18.81 -0.67
N LEU A 8 4.89 -17.91 -1.26
CA LEU A 8 3.50 -18.15 -1.66
C LEU A 8 3.37 -18.09 -3.20
N PRO A 9 3.86 -19.11 -3.92
CA PRO A 9 4.08 -19.02 -5.36
C PRO A 9 2.80 -18.79 -6.15
N LYS A 10 1.67 -19.36 -5.72
CA LYS A 10 0.39 -19.16 -6.40
C LYS A 10 -0.12 -17.72 -6.22
N LEU A 11 0.04 -17.15 -5.02
CA LEU A 11 -0.32 -15.77 -4.74
C LEU A 11 0.57 -14.79 -5.51
N GLU A 12 1.88 -15.06 -5.58
CA GLU A 12 2.82 -14.26 -6.37
C GLU A 12 2.49 -14.28 -7.86
N ASN A 13 2.20 -15.45 -8.42
CA ASN A 13 1.77 -15.58 -9.82
C ASN A 13 0.48 -14.81 -10.06
N LYS A 14 -0.50 -14.90 -9.14
CA LYS A 14 -1.75 -14.15 -9.24
C LYS A 14 -1.52 -12.63 -9.24
N GLY A 15 -0.63 -12.15 -8.40
CA GLY A 15 -0.22 -10.74 -8.39
C GLY A 15 0.43 -10.31 -9.71
N ARG A 16 1.28 -11.14 -10.32
CA ARG A 16 1.89 -10.87 -11.63
C ARG A 16 0.85 -10.83 -12.75
N GLU A 17 -0.08 -11.78 -12.77
CA GLU A 17 -1.18 -11.82 -13.74
C GLU A 17 -2.03 -10.54 -13.66
N TRP A 18 -2.40 -10.13 -12.46
CA TRP A 18 -3.16 -8.90 -12.24
C TRP A 18 -2.39 -7.65 -12.70
N LEU A 19 -1.10 -7.54 -12.36
CA LEU A 19 -0.25 -6.44 -12.81
C LEU A 19 -0.19 -6.35 -14.34
N GLU A 20 -0.09 -7.49 -15.02
CA GLU A 20 -0.03 -7.55 -16.48
C GLU A 20 -1.38 -7.17 -17.11
N GLN A 21 -2.49 -7.63 -16.54
CA GLN A 21 -3.82 -7.25 -16.98
C GLN A 21 -4.00 -5.73 -16.92
N ILE A 22 -3.70 -5.10 -15.77
CA ILE A 22 -3.81 -3.66 -15.62
C ILE A 22 -2.83 -2.92 -16.56
N ARG A 23 -1.65 -3.49 -16.81
CA ARG A 23 -0.70 -2.93 -17.78
C ARG A 23 -1.32 -2.86 -19.19
N LEU A 24 -1.91 -3.95 -19.64
CA LEU A 24 -2.54 -4.02 -20.97
C LEU A 24 -3.72 -3.05 -21.09
N GLU A 25 -4.55 -2.95 -20.05
CA GLU A 25 -5.65 -2.00 -20.02
C GLU A 25 -5.17 -0.55 -20.10
N THR A 26 -4.16 -0.20 -19.30
CA THR A 26 -3.64 1.16 -19.23
C THR A 26 -2.90 1.59 -20.49
N MET A 27 -2.27 0.63 -21.20
CA MET A 27 -1.66 0.90 -22.51
C MET A 27 -2.70 1.24 -23.58
N LYS A 28 -3.87 0.57 -23.55
CA LYS A 28 -4.95 0.84 -24.52
C LYS A 28 -5.59 2.21 -24.29
N ASN A 29 -5.68 2.66 -23.06
CA ASN A 29 -6.43 3.85 -22.65
C ASN A 29 -5.53 5.05 -22.30
N ASP A 30 -4.21 4.95 -22.42
CA ASP A 30 -3.19 5.94 -21.96
C ASP A 30 -3.42 6.43 -20.51
N ASP A 31 -3.94 5.54 -19.64
CA ASP A 31 -4.24 5.90 -18.25
C ASP A 31 -2.99 5.80 -17.37
N LYS A 32 -2.22 6.89 -17.33
CA LYS A 32 -0.95 6.99 -16.57
C LYS A 32 -1.16 6.92 -15.07
N VAL A 33 -2.31 7.38 -14.57
CA VAL A 33 -2.63 7.34 -13.13
C VAL A 33 -2.86 5.90 -12.70
N LYS A 34 -3.73 5.17 -13.41
CA LYS A 34 -3.98 3.74 -13.17
C LYS A 34 -2.69 2.93 -13.30
N ALA A 35 -1.87 3.22 -14.31
CA ALA A 35 -0.59 2.55 -14.52
C ALA A 35 0.39 2.69 -13.35
N ARG A 36 0.39 3.85 -12.68
CA ARG A 36 1.24 4.08 -11.48
C ARG A 36 0.69 3.41 -10.24
N GLN A 37 -0.62 3.48 -10.02
CA GLN A 37 -1.24 2.94 -8.81
C GLN A 37 -1.10 1.41 -8.70
N ARG A 38 -1.12 0.67 -9.81
CA ARG A 38 -0.96 -0.79 -9.79
C ARG A 38 0.26 -1.28 -9.02
N PHE A 39 1.40 -0.57 -9.12
CA PHE A 39 2.63 -0.95 -8.42
C PHE A 39 2.56 -0.75 -6.91
N ARG A 40 1.64 0.08 -6.42
CA ARG A 40 1.38 0.25 -4.99
C ARG A 40 0.32 -0.71 -4.49
N ILE A 41 -0.72 -0.92 -5.29
CA ILE A 41 -1.87 -1.77 -4.93
C ILE A 41 -1.46 -3.23 -4.84
N CYS A 42 -0.76 -3.77 -5.83
CA CYS A 42 -0.40 -5.19 -5.85
C CYS A 42 0.34 -5.65 -4.59
N PRO A 43 1.47 -5.06 -4.16
CA PRO A 43 2.16 -5.49 -2.95
C PRO A 43 1.34 -5.26 -1.68
N THR A 44 0.50 -4.22 -1.63
CA THR A 44 -0.40 -3.99 -0.50
C THR A 44 -1.45 -5.10 -0.41
N THR A 45 -2.07 -5.45 -1.53
CA THR A 45 -3.04 -6.54 -1.60
C THR A 45 -2.39 -7.88 -1.25
N MET A 46 -1.18 -8.15 -1.72
CA MET A 46 -0.44 -9.36 -1.34
C MET A 46 -0.23 -9.48 0.17
N ARG A 47 0.15 -8.37 0.83
CA ARG A 47 0.31 -8.34 2.30
C ARG A 47 -1.02 -8.59 3.01
N MET A 48 -2.11 -7.95 2.56
CA MET A 48 -3.44 -8.16 3.13
C MET A 48 -3.90 -9.60 2.95
N MET A 49 -3.72 -10.18 1.77
CA MET A 49 -4.05 -11.59 1.51
C MET A 49 -3.23 -12.54 2.39
N THR A 50 -1.94 -12.27 2.60
CA THR A 50 -1.11 -13.05 3.52
C THR A 50 -1.65 -12.99 4.95
N CYS A 51 -2.08 -11.83 5.43
CA CYS A 51 -2.72 -11.70 6.74
C CYS A 51 -4.03 -12.50 6.81
N ILE A 52 -4.88 -12.43 5.78
CA ILE A 52 -6.14 -13.20 5.70
C ILE A 52 -5.85 -14.71 5.74
N MET A 53 -4.85 -15.17 4.99
CA MET A 53 -4.43 -16.57 4.99
C MET A 53 -3.92 -17.02 6.36
N LEU A 54 -3.15 -16.18 7.06
CA LEU A 54 -2.70 -16.44 8.43
C LEU A 54 -3.87 -16.53 9.41
N CYS A 55 -4.84 -15.62 9.32
CA CYS A 55 -6.06 -15.69 10.13
C CYS A 55 -6.83 -17.00 9.88
N LYS A 56 -6.90 -17.44 8.61
CA LYS A 56 -7.56 -18.70 8.25
C LYS A 56 -6.82 -19.92 8.81
N VAL A 57 -5.50 -19.89 8.82
CA VAL A 57 -4.68 -20.93 9.49
C VAL A 57 -4.96 -20.96 10.98
N ALA A 58 -4.96 -19.80 11.64
CA ALA A 58 -5.24 -19.69 13.06
C ALA A 58 -6.66 -20.20 13.39
N GLU A 59 -7.66 -19.78 12.63
CA GLU A 59 -9.04 -20.24 12.76
C GLU A 59 -9.13 -21.78 12.67
N THR A 60 -8.48 -22.36 11.66
CA THR A 60 -8.48 -23.82 11.45
C THR A 60 -7.84 -24.57 12.60
N LEU A 61 -6.73 -24.06 13.14
CA LEU A 61 -6.06 -24.65 14.29
C LEU A 61 -6.91 -24.57 15.56
N ILE A 62 -7.54 -23.42 15.80
CA ILE A 62 -8.38 -23.21 16.98
C ILE A 62 -9.65 -24.07 16.90
N GLN A 63 -10.27 -24.16 15.74
CA GLN A 63 -11.45 -25.02 15.55
C GLN A 63 -11.14 -26.51 15.79
N LYS A 64 -9.95 -26.94 15.39
CA LYS A 64 -9.55 -28.37 15.52
C LYS A 64 -9.08 -28.74 16.91
N HIS A 65 -8.38 -27.86 17.60
CA HIS A 65 -7.64 -28.19 18.83
C HIS A 65 -8.04 -27.33 20.04
N GLY A 66 -8.94 -26.37 19.89
CA GLY A 66 -9.16 -25.31 20.86
C GLY A 66 -7.96 -24.37 20.98
N PHE A 67 -8.12 -23.24 21.68
CA PHE A 67 -7.07 -22.23 21.78
C PHE A 67 -5.77 -22.76 22.40
N GLN A 68 -5.87 -23.42 23.55
CA GLN A 68 -4.69 -23.97 24.24
C GLN A 68 -4.02 -25.11 23.45
N GLY A 69 -4.82 -25.93 22.77
CA GLY A 69 -4.31 -27.00 21.90
C GLY A 69 -3.59 -26.47 20.68
N ALA A 70 -4.11 -25.43 20.04
CA ALA A 70 -3.47 -24.76 18.92
C ALA A 70 -2.12 -24.15 19.32
N GLU A 71 -2.06 -23.48 20.46
CA GLU A 71 -0.81 -22.92 21.00
C GLU A 71 0.23 -24.02 21.25
N LYS A 72 -0.19 -25.15 21.88
CA LYS A 72 0.68 -26.30 22.12
C LYS A 72 1.22 -26.89 20.81
N GLN A 73 0.37 -27.03 19.79
CA GLN A 73 0.78 -27.54 18.47
C GLN A 73 1.83 -26.64 17.82
N LEU A 74 1.65 -25.32 17.86
CA LEU A 74 2.62 -24.38 17.31
C LEU A 74 3.95 -24.35 18.09
N LYS A 75 3.91 -24.56 19.41
CA LYS A 75 5.13 -24.68 20.23
C LYS A 75 5.89 -25.98 19.92
N GLN A 76 5.17 -27.07 19.66
CA GLN A 76 5.78 -28.37 19.32
C GLN A 76 6.30 -28.42 17.89
N ASN A 77 5.62 -27.79 16.97
CA ASN A 77 6.01 -27.69 15.56
C ASN A 77 5.93 -26.21 15.06
N PRO A 78 7.00 -25.44 15.25
CA PRO A 78 7.04 -24.02 14.83
C PRO A 78 6.87 -23.80 13.32
N LEU A 79 7.07 -24.84 12.49
CA LEU A 79 6.93 -24.75 11.03
C LEU A 79 5.53 -25.10 10.54
N LEU A 80 4.66 -25.61 11.41
CA LEU A 80 3.31 -26.05 11.04
C LEU A 80 2.51 -24.95 10.32
N TRP A 81 2.60 -23.72 10.79
CA TRP A 81 1.90 -22.61 10.19
C TRP A 81 2.36 -22.33 8.73
N LYS A 82 3.64 -22.59 8.41
CA LYS A 82 4.17 -22.43 7.05
C LYS A 82 3.57 -23.45 6.08
N GLU A 83 3.47 -24.69 6.50
CA GLU A 83 2.85 -25.74 5.71
C GLU A 83 1.34 -25.45 5.50
N MET A 84 0.68 -24.96 6.55
CA MET A 84 -0.75 -24.66 6.50
C MET A 84 -1.04 -23.45 5.62
N ILE A 85 -0.26 -22.36 5.68
CA ILE A 85 -0.49 -21.17 4.87
C ILE A 85 -0.31 -21.48 3.38
N VAL A 86 0.65 -22.32 3.01
CA VAL A 86 0.80 -22.75 1.60
C VAL A 86 -0.46 -23.47 1.11
N LYS A 87 -1.11 -24.28 1.97
CA LYS A 87 -2.36 -24.98 1.64
C LYS A 87 -3.58 -24.05 1.51
N THR A 88 -3.55 -22.85 2.11
CA THR A 88 -4.64 -21.88 1.99
C THR A 88 -4.72 -21.21 0.63
N GLN A 89 -3.73 -21.37 -0.26
CA GLN A 89 -3.74 -20.83 -1.63
C GLN A 89 -4.71 -21.61 -2.53
N THR A 90 -5.99 -21.65 -2.14
CA THR A 90 -7.08 -22.27 -2.90
C THR A 90 -7.53 -21.35 -4.05
N PRO A 91 -8.19 -21.87 -5.09
CA PRO A 91 -8.73 -21.03 -6.16
C PRO A 91 -9.60 -19.88 -5.64
N THR A 92 -10.49 -20.16 -4.68
CA THR A 92 -11.35 -19.15 -4.06
C THR A 92 -10.54 -18.04 -3.36
N MET A 93 -9.48 -18.41 -2.65
CA MET A 93 -8.60 -17.43 -1.99
C MET A 93 -7.84 -16.57 -3.02
N LEU A 94 -7.43 -17.16 -4.13
CA LEU A 94 -6.76 -16.44 -5.21
C LEU A 94 -7.72 -15.53 -6.00
N GLU A 95 -9.00 -15.93 -6.13
CA GLU A 95 -10.06 -15.08 -6.69
C GLU A 95 -10.30 -13.84 -5.81
N ALA A 96 -10.34 -14.02 -4.50
CA ALA A 96 -10.45 -12.91 -3.55
C ALA A 96 -9.33 -11.87 -3.69
N PHE A 97 -8.13 -12.27 -4.15
CA PHE A 97 -7.06 -11.33 -4.46
C PHE A 97 -7.47 -10.33 -5.54
N ASN A 98 -8.04 -10.78 -6.66
CA ASN A 98 -8.47 -9.89 -7.74
C ASN A 98 -9.53 -8.90 -7.23
N ILE A 99 -10.57 -9.41 -6.57
CA ILE A 99 -11.64 -8.56 -6.01
C ILE A 99 -11.08 -7.49 -5.08
N LEU A 100 -10.16 -7.85 -4.21
CA LEU A 100 -9.54 -6.92 -3.26
C LEU A 100 -8.61 -5.92 -3.96
N ALA A 101 -7.84 -6.37 -4.96
CA ALA A 101 -6.93 -5.52 -5.72
C ALA A 101 -7.70 -4.49 -6.56
N ASP A 102 -8.76 -4.93 -7.24
CA ASP A 102 -9.62 -4.05 -8.05
C ASP A 102 -10.32 -3.02 -7.16
N TYR A 103 -10.89 -3.45 -6.02
CA TYR A 103 -11.50 -2.54 -5.05
C TYR A 103 -10.53 -1.48 -4.52
N GLN A 104 -9.29 -1.88 -4.18
CA GLN A 104 -8.27 -0.93 -3.74
C GLN A 104 -7.84 0.02 -4.86
N LEU A 105 -7.74 -0.49 -6.09
CA LEU A 105 -7.41 0.31 -7.25
C LEU A 105 -8.48 1.35 -7.52
N ASP A 106 -9.76 0.98 -7.50
CA ASP A 106 -10.88 1.89 -7.71
C ASP A 106 -10.94 2.98 -6.64
N ASN A 107 -10.74 2.61 -5.37
CA ASN A 107 -10.64 3.59 -4.28
C ASN A 107 -9.46 4.55 -4.48
N ALA A 108 -8.29 4.02 -4.84
CA ALA A 108 -7.13 4.85 -5.12
C ALA A 108 -7.40 5.82 -6.29
N LEU A 109 -7.99 5.34 -7.38
CA LEU A 109 -8.34 6.16 -8.52
C LEU A 109 -9.38 7.23 -8.17
N TYR A 110 -10.38 6.90 -7.35
CA TYR A 110 -11.36 7.88 -6.87
C TYR A 110 -10.68 9.03 -6.15
N PHE A 111 -9.76 8.73 -5.20
CA PHE A 111 -9.03 9.77 -4.49
C PHE A 111 -8.09 10.58 -5.41
N PHE A 112 -7.41 9.92 -6.31
CA PHE A 112 -6.43 10.58 -7.19
C PHE A 112 -7.09 11.39 -8.31
N ARG A 113 -8.19 10.93 -8.90
CA ARG A 113 -8.90 11.68 -9.95
C ARG A 113 -9.67 12.87 -9.41
N SER A 114 -10.33 12.73 -8.24
CA SER A 114 -11.16 13.80 -7.70
C SER A 114 -10.40 14.94 -7.04
N ARG A 115 -9.16 14.71 -6.60
CA ARG A 115 -8.41 15.73 -5.82
C ARG A 115 -7.04 16.09 -6.37
N ILE A 116 -6.44 15.22 -7.16
CA ILE A 116 -5.06 15.42 -7.61
C ILE A 116 -4.99 15.82 -9.07
N GLU A 117 -5.92 15.43 -9.93
CA GLU A 117 -6.01 16.01 -11.29
C GLU A 117 -6.30 17.51 -11.22
N ASP A 118 -7.12 17.96 -10.26
CA ASP A 118 -7.36 19.38 -10.02
C ASP A 118 -6.14 20.08 -9.40
N ALA A 119 -5.44 19.43 -8.49
CA ALA A 119 -4.26 19.97 -7.82
C ALA A 119 -2.98 19.84 -8.66
N PHE A 120 -2.90 18.80 -9.50
CA PHE A 120 -1.81 18.56 -10.46
C PHE A 120 -2.31 18.62 -11.88
N SER A 121 -3.15 19.62 -12.20
CA SER A 121 -3.51 19.90 -13.57
C SER A 121 -2.25 19.93 -14.43
N SER A 122 -2.34 19.48 -15.66
CA SER A 122 -1.25 19.29 -16.61
C SER A 122 -0.24 20.45 -16.72
N LYS A 123 -0.65 21.65 -16.35
CA LYS A 123 0.21 22.85 -16.26
C LYS A 123 1.21 22.82 -15.11
N SER A 124 0.92 22.12 -14.01
CA SER A 124 1.84 22.01 -12.88
C SER A 124 2.87 20.89 -13.05
N TYR A 125 2.56 19.87 -13.88
CA TYR A 125 3.41 18.67 -14.00
C TYR A 125 4.28 18.65 -15.25
N CYS A 126 4.00 19.48 -16.24
CA CYS A 126 4.74 19.53 -17.50
C CYS A 126 5.97 20.43 -17.49
N GLY A 127 6.64 20.60 -16.34
CA GLY A 127 7.98 21.24 -16.35
C GLY A 127 8.06 22.63 -17.02
N GLN A 128 6.97 23.17 -17.47
CA GLN A 128 6.86 24.58 -17.80
C GLN A 128 6.84 25.34 -16.48
N THR A 129 8.03 25.52 -15.99
CA THR A 129 8.45 26.23 -14.80
C THR A 129 8.16 27.72 -14.88
N THR A 130 7.00 28.07 -15.13
CA THR A 130 6.37 29.17 -14.48
C THR A 130 5.57 28.62 -13.28
N TYR A 131 6.20 27.77 -12.52
CA TYR A 131 5.87 27.69 -11.12
C TYR A 131 6.14 29.12 -10.62
N ASP A 132 5.06 29.86 -10.58
CA ASP A 132 5.06 31.15 -9.97
C ASP A 132 5.70 30.95 -8.59
N ARG A 133 6.94 31.40 -8.40
CA ARG A 133 7.65 31.30 -7.12
C ARG A 133 6.80 31.86 -5.98
N SER A 134 5.82 32.71 -6.30
CA SER A 134 4.83 33.24 -5.38
C SER A 134 3.83 32.17 -4.88
N ARG A 135 3.69 31.01 -5.57
CA ARG A 135 2.85 29.88 -5.19
C ARG A 135 3.58 28.65 -4.66
N ARG A 136 4.89 28.71 -4.56
CA ARG A 136 5.58 27.78 -3.63
C ARG A 136 4.94 28.04 -2.28
N GLY A 137 4.12 27.09 -1.86
CA GLY A 137 3.27 27.29 -0.71
C GLY A 137 4.13 27.69 0.47
N LYS A 138 3.59 28.49 1.39
CA LYS A 138 4.27 28.88 2.64
C LYS A 138 4.97 27.69 3.34
N ASN A 139 4.57 26.47 3.03
CA ASN A 139 5.17 25.23 3.53
C ASN A 139 6.55 24.95 2.93
N ASP A 140 6.79 25.23 1.65
CA ASP A 140 8.12 25.01 1.05
C ASP A 140 9.17 25.94 1.70
N SER A 141 8.78 27.16 2.07
CA SER A 141 9.65 28.07 2.80
C SER A 141 9.95 27.64 4.23
N ILE A 142 9.11 26.79 4.84
CA ILE A 142 9.36 26.20 6.15
C ILE A 142 10.47 25.16 6.05
N PHE A 143 10.38 24.28 5.06
CA PHE A 143 11.40 23.23 4.85
C PHE A 143 12.77 23.79 4.47
N GLU A 144 12.83 24.92 3.74
CA GLU A 144 14.09 25.62 3.41
C GLU A 144 14.78 26.24 4.65
N ARG A 145 14.06 26.41 5.76
CA ARG A 145 14.54 27.00 7.02
C ARG A 145 14.85 25.99 8.10
N LEU A 146 14.54 24.72 7.84
CA LEU A 146 14.81 23.64 8.77
C LEU A 146 16.15 22.97 8.41
N ASP A 147 16.91 22.61 9.44
CA ASP A 147 18.11 21.81 9.27
C ASP A 147 17.77 20.40 8.77
N VAL A 148 18.79 19.66 8.29
CA VAL A 148 18.64 18.27 7.82
C VAL A 148 18.01 17.37 8.89
N THR A 149 18.29 17.68 10.17
CA THR A 149 17.61 17.06 11.32
C THR A 149 16.97 18.15 12.16
N PHE A 150 15.65 18.05 12.36
CA PHE A 150 14.90 19.03 13.12
C PHE A 150 13.92 18.37 14.09
N SER A 151 13.63 19.03 15.22
CA SER A 151 12.60 18.61 16.15
C SER A 151 11.21 19.11 15.72
N PHE A 152 10.15 18.47 16.24
CA PHE A 152 8.78 18.93 16.02
C PHE A 152 8.58 20.39 16.48
N GLU A 153 9.20 20.78 17.59
CA GLU A 153 9.12 22.14 18.13
C GLU A 153 9.77 23.17 17.20
N GLN A 154 10.91 22.84 16.58
CA GLN A 154 11.55 23.71 15.59
C GLN A 154 10.66 23.87 14.34
N ALA A 155 10.05 22.79 13.88
CA ALA A 155 9.11 22.85 12.74
C ALA A 155 7.89 23.72 13.08
N LEU A 156 7.34 23.58 14.29
CA LEU A 156 6.21 24.35 14.77
C LEU A 156 6.54 25.86 14.86
N GLN A 157 7.69 26.22 15.46
CA GLN A 157 8.14 27.60 15.54
C GLN A 157 8.32 28.26 14.18
N GLN A 158 8.93 27.56 13.22
CA GLN A 158 9.09 28.04 11.86
C GLN A 158 7.74 28.20 11.14
N SER A 159 6.78 27.31 11.40
CA SER A 159 5.44 27.42 10.84
C SER A 159 4.68 28.65 11.37
N ILE A 160 4.85 28.99 12.63
CA ILE A 160 4.26 30.17 13.27
C ILE A 160 4.91 31.44 12.72
N ALA A 161 6.24 31.46 12.59
CA ALA A 161 6.98 32.60 12.03
C ALA A 161 6.56 32.91 10.58
N VAL A 162 6.33 31.87 9.75
CA VAL A 162 5.87 32.05 8.37
C VAL A 162 4.41 32.53 8.32
N LYS A 163 3.55 32.12 9.25
CA LYS A 163 2.16 32.60 9.34
C LYS A 163 2.08 34.01 9.91
N GLY A 164 2.92 34.35 10.88
CA GLY A 164 2.93 35.64 11.55
C GLY A 164 3.50 36.79 10.68
N ALA A 165 4.29 36.49 9.65
CA ALA A 165 4.84 37.48 8.74
C ALA A 165 3.83 38.06 7.71
N ASN A 166 2.53 37.72 7.82
CA ASN A 166 1.46 38.16 6.93
C ASN A 166 0.24 38.77 7.68
N VAL A 167 0.45 39.38 8.82
CA VAL A 167 -0.51 40.26 9.50
C VAL A 167 -0.16 41.72 9.20
#